data_80aca1b8d031c106cd8e229f45966b46
#
_entry.id   80aca1b8d031c106cd8e229f45966b46
#
_cell.length_a   1.000
_cell.length_b   1.000
_cell.length_c   1.000
_cell.angle_alpha   90.00
_cell.angle_beta   90.00
_cell.angle_gamma   90.00
#
_symmetry.space_group_name_H-M   'P 1'
#
loop_
_entity.id
_entity.type
_entity.pdbx_description
1 polymer ?
#
loop_
_entity_poly.entity_id
_entity_poly.type
_entity_poly.pdbx_seq_one_letter_code
_entity_poly.pdbx_strand_id
1 'polypeptide(L)'
;MLLIQAVMMQESGGRGTDPMQASECGYNTRYPHAPGSITDPEYSINVGIQNLADCLSVAQCESPMDMDAIKLALQGYNYGQGYITWAMNKYGEYSKANAVEFSINAAERYGWSSYGDMNYVPHVLRYYPLGQIFYDPDTSELIVEVARSQIGNVGGEPYWSWYGFTERVEWCACFVSWCANKCGYIDSGIIPKFSGCINGVDWFKDRDQWIGNSFEPSPGMIIFFDWDDEDGQDGNADHVGIVEKVENGRVYTIEGNTSDSCRQRSYLIGYYQILGYGIPNY
;
A
#
# COMPACT_ATOMS: atom_id res chain seq x y z
N MET A 1 -18.26 15.83 1.82
CA MET A 1 -18.93 14.58 1.39
C MET A 1 -19.05 13.67 2.60
N LEU A 2 -20.15 12.93 2.77
CA LEU A 2 -20.28 11.96 3.87
C LEU A 2 -19.50 10.67 3.54
N LEU A 3 -19.12 9.89 4.56
CA LEU A 3 -18.37 8.64 4.37
C LEU A 3 -19.09 7.67 3.43
N ILE A 4 -20.42 7.54 3.58
CA ILE A 4 -21.23 6.70 2.68
C ILE A 4 -21.17 7.14 1.21
N GLN A 5 -21.12 8.45 0.95
CA GLN A 5 -20.97 8.97 -0.40
C GLN A 5 -19.57 8.68 -0.96
N ALA A 6 -18.54 8.70 -0.11
CA ALA A 6 -17.17 8.36 -0.50
C ALA A 6 -17.07 6.88 -0.89
N VAL A 7 -17.69 5.98 -0.12
CA VAL A 7 -17.80 4.55 -0.47
C VAL A 7 -18.53 4.40 -1.80
N MET A 8 -19.69 5.01 -1.97
CA MET A 8 -20.45 4.93 -3.23
C MET A 8 -19.66 5.47 -4.43
N MET A 9 -18.89 6.52 -4.25
CA MET A 9 -18.01 7.05 -5.30
C MET A 9 -16.90 6.07 -5.69
N GLN A 10 -16.33 5.36 -4.71
CA GLN A 10 -15.34 4.33 -4.98
C GLN A 10 -15.93 3.11 -5.68
N GLU A 11 -17.10 2.64 -5.24
CA GLU A 11 -17.73 1.42 -5.76
C GLU A 11 -18.21 1.55 -7.21
N SER A 12 -18.81 2.68 -7.57
CA SER A 12 -19.50 2.83 -8.87
C SER A 12 -19.41 4.23 -9.48
N GLY A 13 -18.81 5.20 -8.80
CA GLY A 13 -18.94 6.62 -9.13
C GLY A 13 -20.38 7.14 -8.93
N GLY A 14 -21.18 6.49 -8.08
CA GLY A 14 -22.58 6.81 -7.84
C GLY A 14 -23.49 6.44 -9.02
N ARG A 15 -23.15 5.47 -9.84
CA ARG A 15 -23.83 5.10 -11.10
C ARG A 15 -24.40 3.69 -11.06
N GLY A 16 -25.32 3.42 -11.98
CA GLY A 16 -25.92 2.09 -12.17
C GLY A 16 -27.01 1.77 -11.14
N THR A 17 -27.43 0.53 -11.14
CA THR A 17 -28.51 0.01 -10.30
C THR A 17 -28.04 -0.57 -8.96
N ASP A 18 -26.73 -0.86 -8.84
CA ASP A 18 -26.07 -1.27 -7.59
C ASP A 18 -24.92 -0.31 -7.24
N PRO A 19 -25.26 0.98 -6.88
CA PRO A 19 -24.22 2.00 -6.68
C PRO A 19 -23.32 1.73 -5.47
N MET A 20 -23.73 0.90 -4.53
CA MET A 20 -22.91 0.50 -3.37
C MET A 20 -22.19 -0.83 -3.56
N GLN A 21 -22.36 -1.49 -4.73
CA GLN A 21 -21.85 -2.84 -5.01
C GLN A 21 -22.18 -3.82 -3.87
N ALA A 22 -23.40 -3.73 -3.36
CA ALA A 22 -23.84 -4.42 -2.14
C ALA A 22 -24.57 -5.74 -2.42
N SER A 23 -24.56 -6.21 -3.66
CA SER A 23 -25.28 -7.44 -4.09
C SER A 23 -24.87 -8.67 -3.31
N GLU A 24 -23.61 -8.81 -2.92
CA GLU A 24 -23.07 -10.00 -2.26
C GLU A 24 -23.07 -9.90 -0.72
N CYS A 25 -23.45 -8.76 -0.15
CA CYS A 25 -23.44 -8.58 1.30
C CYS A 25 -24.64 -9.27 1.98
N GLY A 26 -24.46 -9.59 3.27
CA GLY A 26 -25.47 -10.33 4.06
C GLY A 26 -26.80 -9.59 4.25
N TYR A 27 -26.86 -8.29 4.01
CA TYR A 27 -28.08 -7.47 4.11
C TYR A 27 -28.93 -7.51 2.83
N ASN A 28 -28.40 -8.04 1.71
CA ASN A 28 -29.17 -8.26 0.49
C ASN A 28 -30.07 -9.49 0.65
N THR A 29 -31.35 -9.28 0.91
CA THR A 29 -32.34 -10.36 1.07
C THR A 29 -33.33 -10.44 -0.09
N ARG A 30 -33.22 -9.54 -1.10
CA ARG A 30 -34.19 -9.47 -2.20
C ARG A 30 -33.65 -10.00 -3.54
N TYR A 31 -32.34 -9.92 -3.73
CA TYR A 31 -31.68 -10.25 -4.98
C TYR A 31 -30.70 -11.41 -4.79
N PRO A 32 -30.29 -12.10 -5.85
CA PRO A 32 -29.24 -13.12 -5.76
C PRO A 32 -27.93 -12.54 -5.20
N HIS A 33 -27.20 -13.34 -4.41
CA HIS A 33 -25.85 -13.00 -3.94
C HIS A 33 -24.83 -13.22 -5.06
N ALA A 34 -24.86 -12.34 -6.07
CA ALA A 34 -23.95 -12.35 -7.20
C ALA A 34 -23.62 -10.90 -7.59
N PRO A 35 -22.40 -10.61 -8.09
CA PRO A 35 -21.99 -9.26 -8.45
C PRO A 35 -23.01 -8.55 -9.36
N GLY A 36 -23.41 -7.33 -9.00
CA GLY A 36 -24.32 -6.49 -9.78
C GLY A 36 -25.75 -7.01 -9.92
N SER A 37 -26.21 -7.91 -9.06
CA SER A 37 -27.56 -8.50 -9.13
C SER A 37 -28.66 -7.55 -8.66
N ILE A 38 -28.35 -6.55 -7.84
CA ILE A 38 -29.32 -5.53 -7.40
C ILE A 38 -29.67 -4.63 -8.57
N THR A 39 -30.99 -4.51 -8.86
CA THR A 39 -31.51 -3.68 -9.95
C THR A 39 -32.28 -2.45 -9.45
N ASP A 40 -32.27 -2.20 -8.16
CA ASP A 40 -32.93 -1.08 -7.48
C ASP A 40 -31.87 -0.24 -6.75
N PRO A 41 -31.52 0.98 -7.24
CA PRO A 41 -30.48 1.81 -6.64
C PRO A 41 -30.79 2.23 -5.20
N GLU A 42 -32.04 2.51 -4.85
CA GLU A 42 -32.44 2.88 -3.50
C GLU A 42 -32.23 1.70 -2.53
N TYR A 43 -32.59 0.51 -2.98
CA TYR A 43 -32.34 -0.71 -2.20
C TYR A 43 -30.84 -0.97 -2.01
N SER A 44 -30.03 -0.81 -3.07
CA SER A 44 -28.56 -0.93 -2.99
C SER A 44 -27.98 0.03 -1.96
N ILE A 45 -28.40 1.31 -1.99
CA ILE A 45 -27.94 2.32 -1.02
C ILE A 45 -28.32 1.90 0.41
N ASN A 46 -29.55 1.48 0.64
CA ASN A 46 -30.00 1.05 1.97
C ASN A 46 -29.21 -0.16 2.49
N VAL A 47 -28.98 -1.15 1.65
CA VAL A 47 -28.19 -2.35 1.98
C VAL A 47 -26.73 -1.98 2.24
N GLY A 48 -26.13 -1.13 1.41
CA GLY A 48 -24.76 -0.66 1.58
C GLY A 48 -24.55 0.17 2.85
N ILE A 49 -25.55 0.99 3.22
CA ILE A 49 -25.54 1.75 4.50
C ILE A 49 -25.53 0.77 5.69
N GLN A 50 -26.37 -0.25 5.67
CA GLN A 50 -26.43 -1.23 6.75
C GLN A 50 -25.08 -2.00 6.88
N ASN A 51 -24.51 -2.43 5.76
CA ASN A 51 -23.22 -3.09 5.75
C ASN A 51 -22.09 -2.21 6.29
N LEU A 52 -22.03 -0.94 5.85
CA LEU A 52 -21.02 0.00 6.34
C LEU A 52 -21.21 0.32 7.84
N ALA A 53 -22.44 0.52 8.28
CA ALA A 53 -22.74 0.78 9.69
C ALA A 53 -22.32 -0.40 10.58
N ASP A 54 -22.51 -1.62 10.11
CA ASP A 54 -22.11 -2.81 10.83
C ASP A 54 -20.58 -2.96 10.85
N CYS A 55 -19.88 -2.69 9.73
CA CYS A 55 -18.41 -2.62 9.71
C CYS A 55 -17.86 -1.59 10.70
N LEU A 56 -18.45 -0.40 10.76
CA LEU A 56 -18.05 0.64 11.72
C LEU A 56 -18.30 0.19 13.18
N SER A 57 -19.40 -0.50 13.43
CA SER A 57 -19.71 -1.06 14.75
C SER A 57 -18.70 -2.13 15.17
N VAL A 58 -18.38 -3.06 14.26
CA VAL A 58 -17.38 -4.12 14.53
C VAL A 58 -15.99 -3.54 14.75
N ALA A 59 -15.64 -2.47 14.02
CA ALA A 59 -14.40 -1.72 14.20
C ALA A 59 -14.40 -0.82 15.45
N GLN A 60 -15.51 -0.77 16.22
CA GLN A 60 -15.68 0.06 17.41
C GLN A 60 -15.49 1.57 17.15
N CYS A 61 -15.92 2.05 15.97
CA CYS A 61 -15.80 3.44 15.59
C CYS A 61 -16.70 4.35 16.44
N GLU A 62 -16.10 5.25 17.21
CA GLU A 62 -16.81 6.11 18.16
C GLU A 62 -17.19 7.47 17.55
N SER A 63 -16.53 7.90 16.49
CA SER A 63 -16.78 9.23 15.88
C SER A 63 -16.34 9.29 14.42
N PRO A 64 -16.83 10.31 13.67
CA PRO A 64 -16.35 10.58 12.31
C PRO A 64 -14.85 10.98 12.21
N MET A 65 -14.21 11.22 13.36
CA MET A 65 -12.80 11.59 13.48
C MET A 65 -11.92 10.37 13.86
N ASP A 66 -12.54 9.25 14.18
CA ASP A 66 -11.84 8.01 14.53
C ASP A 66 -11.34 7.32 13.25
N MET A 67 -10.24 7.86 12.71
CA MET A 67 -9.72 7.43 11.42
C MET A 67 -9.19 6.00 11.45
N ASP A 68 -8.70 5.51 12.58
CA ASP A 68 -8.15 4.15 12.67
C ASP A 68 -9.28 3.11 12.61
N ALA A 69 -10.38 3.33 13.33
CA ALA A 69 -11.56 2.50 13.22
C ALA A 69 -12.26 2.64 11.84
N ILE A 70 -12.27 3.84 11.25
CA ILE A 70 -12.81 4.07 9.90
C ILE A 70 -12.00 3.27 8.85
N LYS A 71 -10.67 3.28 8.89
CA LYS A 71 -9.82 2.50 7.98
C LYS A 71 -10.10 0.99 8.08
N LEU A 72 -10.19 0.47 9.31
CA LEU A 72 -10.59 -0.93 9.57
C LEU A 72 -11.95 -1.25 8.96
N ALA A 73 -12.96 -0.40 9.22
CA ALA A 73 -14.32 -0.60 8.71
C ALA A 73 -14.38 -0.55 7.18
N LEU A 74 -13.65 0.37 6.55
CA LEU A 74 -13.58 0.47 5.10
C LEU A 74 -12.97 -0.78 4.47
N GLN A 75 -11.83 -1.25 4.97
CA GLN A 75 -11.23 -2.49 4.45
C GLN A 75 -12.14 -3.70 4.72
N GLY A 76 -12.86 -3.70 5.85
CA GLY A 76 -13.87 -4.71 6.17
C GLY A 76 -15.10 -4.66 5.26
N TYR A 77 -15.48 -3.47 4.77
CA TYR A 77 -16.53 -3.34 3.75
C TYR A 77 -16.17 -4.08 2.47
N ASN A 78 -14.91 -3.95 2.02
CA ASN A 78 -14.40 -4.59 0.81
C ASN A 78 -14.10 -6.10 0.98
N TYR A 79 -13.51 -6.50 2.12
CA TYR A 79 -13.08 -7.89 2.38
C TYR A 79 -14.09 -8.74 3.14
N GLY A 80 -15.15 -8.12 3.65
CA GLY A 80 -16.04 -8.70 4.65
C GLY A 80 -15.53 -8.47 6.08
N GLN A 81 -16.46 -8.50 7.04
CA GLN A 81 -16.21 -8.20 8.46
C GLN A 81 -15.19 -9.13 9.13
N GLY A 82 -14.96 -10.31 8.57
CA GLY A 82 -13.94 -11.23 9.06
C GLY A 82 -12.54 -10.62 9.05
N TYR A 83 -12.26 -9.71 8.13
CA TYR A 83 -11.02 -8.95 8.11
C TYR A 83 -10.87 -8.07 9.37
N ILE A 84 -11.91 -7.32 9.74
CA ILE A 84 -11.87 -6.42 10.91
C ILE A 84 -11.49 -7.21 12.17
N THR A 85 -12.20 -8.31 12.44
CA THR A 85 -11.93 -9.15 13.60
C THR A 85 -10.53 -9.76 13.56
N TRP A 86 -10.08 -10.21 12.38
CA TRP A 86 -8.75 -10.78 12.22
C TRP A 86 -7.65 -9.72 12.43
N ALA A 87 -7.77 -8.54 11.83
CA ALA A 87 -6.81 -7.45 11.95
C ALA A 87 -6.71 -6.95 13.40
N MET A 88 -7.86 -6.74 14.06
CA MET A 88 -7.91 -6.33 15.47
C MET A 88 -7.24 -7.35 16.39
N ASN A 89 -7.51 -8.65 16.20
CA ASN A 89 -6.95 -9.70 17.04
C ASN A 89 -5.44 -9.89 16.83
N LYS A 90 -4.94 -9.70 15.62
CA LYS A 90 -3.54 -9.97 15.27
C LYS A 90 -2.64 -8.73 15.38
N TYR A 91 -3.17 -7.56 15.01
CA TYR A 91 -2.40 -6.33 14.86
C TYR A 91 -2.90 -5.16 15.71
N GLY A 92 -4.18 -5.19 16.13
CA GLY A 92 -4.80 -4.10 16.89
C GLY A 92 -5.30 -2.94 16.02
N GLU A 93 -4.94 -2.90 14.74
CA GLU A 93 -5.22 -1.78 13.84
C GLU A 93 -5.28 -2.19 12.36
N TYR A 94 -5.71 -1.25 11.50
CA TYR A 94 -5.52 -1.34 10.06
C TYR A 94 -4.08 -0.97 9.69
N SER A 95 -3.49 -1.73 8.77
CA SER A 95 -2.34 -1.30 7.99
C SER A 95 -2.43 -1.80 6.55
N LYS A 96 -1.72 -1.13 5.64
CA LYS A 96 -1.60 -1.62 4.26
C LYS A 96 -1.01 -3.04 4.23
N ALA A 97 -0.05 -3.32 5.08
CA ALA A 97 0.59 -4.63 5.18
C ALA A 97 -0.40 -5.74 5.55
N ASN A 98 -1.24 -5.51 6.58
CA ASN A 98 -2.21 -6.53 6.97
C ASN A 98 -3.36 -6.69 5.97
N ALA A 99 -3.73 -5.62 5.24
CA ALA A 99 -4.69 -5.71 4.14
C ALA A 99 -4.13 -6.60 3.00
N VAL A 100 -2.86 -6.43 2.66
CA VAL A 100 -2.15 -7.25 1.67
C VAL A 100 -2.08 -8.72 2.13
N GLU A 101 -1.65 -8.96 3.36
CA GLU A 101 -1.56 -10.32 3.91
C GLU A 101 -2.91 -11.04 3.88
N PHE A 102 -3.97 -10.37 4.33
CA PHE A 102 -5.30 -10.95 4.31
C PHE A 102 -5.78 -11.30 2.91
N SER A 103 -5.56 -10.40 1.95
CA SER A 103 -5.93 -10.60 0.54
C SER A 103 -5.23 -11.82 -0.05
N ILE A 104 -3.93 -11.97 0.16
CA ILE A 104 -3.14 -13.11 -0.33
C ILE A 104 -3.66 -14.42 0.29
N ASN A 105 -3.79 -14.47 1.62
CA ASN A 105 -4.26 -15.65 2.32
C ASN A 105 -5.70 -16.05 1.90
N ALA A 106 -6.55 -15.07 1.63
CA ALA A 106 -7.91 -15.32 1.14
C ALA A 106 -7.90 -15.82 -0.32
N ALA A 107 -7.11 -15.19 -1.20
CA ALA A 107 -6.96 -15.63 -2.58
C ALA A 107 -6.45 -17.08 -2.68
N GLU A 108 -5.44 -17.43 -1.91
CA GLU A 108 -4.92 -18.81 -1.82
C GLU A 108 -6.00 -19.79 -1.34
N ARG A 109 -6.73 -19.43 -0.28
CA ARG A 109 -7.80 -20.29 0.29
C ARG A 109 -8.91 -20.59 -0.72
N TYR A 110 -9.26 -19.61 -1.55
CA TYR A 110 -10.33 -19.75 -2.54
C TYR A 110 -9.83 -20.20 -3.92
N GLY A 111 -8.51 -20.30 -4.13
CA GLY A 111 -7.91 -20.60 -5.43
C GLY A 111 -8.12 -19.48 -6.46
N TRP A 112 -8.16 -18.22 -6.01
CA TRP A 112 -8.33 -17.03 -6.85
C TRP A 112 -7.00 -16.35 -7.11
N SER A 113 -6.92 -15.58 -8.19
CA SER A 113 -5.72 -14.80 -8.52
C SER A 113 -5.56 -13.54 -7.64
N SER A 114 -6.65 -13.04 -7.07
CA SER A 114 -6.68 -11.89 -6.16
C SER A 114 -7.94 -11.92 -5.30
N TYR A 115 -7.94 -11.23 -4.18
CA TYR A 115 -9.09 -11.09 -3.30
C TYR A 115 -9.29 -9.63 -2.90
N GLY A 116 -10.37 -9.01 -3.38
CA GLY A 116 -10.75 -7.63 -3.11
C GLY A 116 -9.71 -6.59 -3.58
N ASP A 117 -9.86 -5.37 -3.07
CA ASP A 117 -8.95 -4.25 -3.33
C ASP A 117 -8.06 -3.96 -2.12
N MET A 118 -6.77 -4.26 -2.23
CA MET A 118 -5.77 -3.99 -1.19
C MET A 118 -5.53 -2.49 -0.95
N ASN A 119 -5.96 -1.63 -1.89
CA ASN A 119 -5.88 -0.18 -1.80
C ASN A 119 -7.25 0.46 -1.50
N TYR A 120 -8.22 -0.32 -1.03
CA TYR A 120 -9.59 0.17 -0.86
C TYR A 120 -9.68 1.39 0.06
N VAL A 121 -8.96 1.38 1.18
CA VAL A 121 -8.95 2.49 2.14
C VAL A 121 -8.50 3.80 1.49
N PRO A 122 -7.31 3.92 0.88
CA PRO A 122 -6.91 5.13 0.17
C PRO A 122 -7.88 5.49 -0.97
N HIS A 123 -8.40 4.50 -1.70
CA HIS A 123 -9.33 4.75 -2.78
C HIS A 123 -10.65 5.38 -2.32
N VAL A 124 -11.16 5.05 -1.14
CA VAL A 124 -12.35 5.69 -0.55
C VAL A 124 -12.01 7.05 0.05
N LEU A 125 -10.89 7.12 0.83
CA LEU A 125 -10.56 8.32 1.60
C LEU A 125 -10.27 9.54 0.71
N ARG A 126 -9.85 9.36 -0.54
CA ARG A 126 -9.72 10.46 -1.51
C ARG A 126 -11.02 11.24 -1.76
N TYR A 127 -12.17 10.62 -1.47
CA TYR A 127 -13.49 11.25 -1.57
C TYR A 127 -14.06 11.72 -0.22
N TYR A 128 -13.38 11.45 0.91
CA TYR A 128 -13.85 11.75 2.25
C TYR A 128 -13.08 12.95 2.82
N PRO A 129 -13.70 14.18 2.93
CA PRO A 129 -12.99 15.39 3.31
C PRO A 129 -12.34 15.35 4.69
N LEU A 130 -12.97 14.69 5.66
CA LEU A 130 -12.35 14.49 6.98
C LEU A 130 -11.16 13.51 6.89
N GLY A 131 -11.26 12.51 6.02
CA GLY A 131 -10.15 11.62 5.70
C GLY A 131 -8.98 12.35 5.05
N GLN A 132 -9.25 13.35 4.19
CA GLN A 132 -8.21 14.16 3.55
C GLN A 132 -7.44 15.08 4.53
N ILE A 133 -8.03 15.43 5.68
CA ILE A 133 -7.35 16.20 6.73
C ILE A 133 -6.35 15.33 7.51
N PHE A 134 -6.65 14.03 7.66
CA PHE A 134 -5.87 13.06 8.44
C PHE A 134 -5.20 12.00 7.58
N TYR A 135 -5.62 11.85 6.34
CA TYR A 135 -5.07 10.97 5.34
C TYR A 135 -4.66 11.82 4.14
N ASP A 136 -3.36 12.00 3.99
CA ASP A 136 -2.79 12.51 2.76
C ASP A 136 -2.70 11.31 1.78
N PRO A 137 -3.58 11.21 0.75
CA PRO A 137 -3.47 10.15 -0.24
C PRO A 137 -2.17 10.24 -1.03
N ASP A 138 -1.50 11.41 -0.94
CA ASP A 138 -0.22 11.68 -1.57
C ASP A 138 0.98 11.23 -0.70
N THR A 139 0.77 10.62 0.50
CA THR A 139 1.92 10.20 1.32
C THR A 139 2.79 9.18 0.60
N SER A 140 2.22 8.18 -0.04
CA SER A 140 2.99 7.25 -0.87
C SER A 140 3.51 7.91 -2.16
N GLU A 141 2.78 8.87 -2.72
CA GLU A 141 3.19 9.64 -3.89
C GLU A 141 4.24 10.69 -3.53
N LEU A 142 4.22 11.25 -2.31
CA LEU A 142 5.19 12.25 -1.87
C LEU A 142 6.63 11.74 -1.94
N ILE A 143 6.90 10.52 -1.48
CA ILE A 143 8.25 9.95 -1.59
C ILE A 143 8.63 9.69 -3.05
N VAL A 144 7.66 9.32 -3.89
CA VAL A 144 7.87 9.15 -5.35
C VAL A 144 8.22 10.48 -6.00
N GLU A 145 7.51 11.57 -5.67
CA GLU A 145 7.81 12.91 -6.18
C GLU A 145 9.18 13.41 -5.75
N VAL A 146 9.51 13.23 -4.45
CA VAL A 146 10.84 13.56 -3.93
C VAL A 146 11.91 12.78 -4.70
N ALA A 147 11.74 11.47 -4.86
CA ALA A 147 12.68 10.63 -5.61
C ALA A 147 12.79 11.06 -7.08
N ARG A 148 11.65 11.33 -7.74
CA ARG A 148 11.60 11.77 -9.14
C ARG A 148 12.36 13.08 -9.36
N SER A 149 12.28 14.01 -8.41
CA SER A 149 13.01 15.29 -8.47
C SER A 149 14.54 15.12 -8.44
N GLN A 150 15.03 13.93 -8.07
CA GLN A 150 16.47 13.64 -7.98
C GLN A 150 17.03 12.94 -9.22
N ILE A 151 16.18 12.54 -10.18
CA ILE A 151 16.65 11.87 -11.41
C ILE A 151 17.68 12.73 -12.13
N GLY A 152 18.80 12.10 -12.48
CA GLY A 152 19.94 12.75 -13.12
C GLY A 152 21.04 13.22 -12.15
N ASN A 153 20.84 13.14 -10.84
CA ASN A 153 21.90 13.39 -9.86
C ASN A 153 22.99 12.32 -9.99
N VAL A 154 24.26 12.73 -9.92
CA VAL A 154 25.44 11.86 -10.10
C VAL A 154 26.32 11.93 -8.85
N GLY A 155 26.94 10.80 -8.49
CA GLY A 155 27.92 10.69 -7.39
C GLY A 155 27.31 10.63 -5.99
N GLY A 156 26.02 10.94 -5.85
CA GLY A 156 25.24 10.75 -4.63
C GLY A 156 25.67 11.54 -3.40
N GLU A 157 26.54 12.55 -3.53
CA GLU A 157 27.05 13.35 -2.40
C GLU A 157 25.95 13.90 -1.49
N PRO A 158 24.81 14.44 -1.98
CA PRO A 158 23.72 14.93 -1.12
C PRO A 158 23.12 13.87 -0.21
N TYR A 159 23.23 12.58 -0.55
CA TYR A 159 22.60 11.47 0.16
C TYR A 159 23.55 10.82 1.16
N TRP A 160 24.74 10.42 0.71
CA TRP A 160 25.70 9.78 1.63
C TRP A 160 26.33 10.76 2.62
N SER A 161 26.56 12.03 2.25
CA SER A 161 27.05 13.06 3.19
C SER A 161 26.00 13.43 4.25
N TRP A 162 24.70 13.55 3.83
CA TRP A 162 23.60 13.76 4.76
C TRP A 162 23.46 12.57 5.74
N TYR A 163 23.69 11.36 5.27
CA TYR A 163 23.64 10.19 6.13
C TYR A 163 24.70 10.23 7.23
N GLY A 164 25.86 10.82 6.95
CA GLY A 164 26.98 10.99 7.87
C GLY A 164 28.32 10.43 7.37
N PHE A 165 28.39 9.98 6.11
CA PHE A 165 29.64 9.54 5.49
C PHE A 165 30.48 10.75 5.04
N THR A 166 31.82 10.64 5.18
CA THR A 166 32.78 11.69 4.81
C THR A 166 33.41 11.48 3.43
N GLU A 167 33.16 10.33 2.84
CA GLU A 167 33.63 9.96 1.50
C GLU A 167 32.56 9.14 0.78
N ARG A 168 32.71 9.01 -0.54
CA ARG A 168 31.76 8.26 -1.36
C ARG A 168 31.68 6.79 -0.91
N VAL A 169 30.46 6.34 -0.72
CA VAL A 169 30.07 4.94 -0.43
C VAL A 169 29.08 4.47 -1.47
N GLU A 170 28.68 3.20 -1.43
CA GLU A 170 27.46 2.74 -2.12
C GLU A 170 26.25 3.42 -1.48
N TRP A 171 25.47 4.16 -2.31
CA TRP A 171 24.52 5.14 -1.79
C TRP A 171 23.03 4.90 -2.15
N CYS A 172 22.69 3.71 -2.68
CA CYS A 172 21.30 3.36 -2.99
C CYS A 172 20.40 3.44 -1.74
N ALA A 173 20.84 2.87 -0.61
CA ALA A 173 20.11 2.90 0.65
C ALA A 173 20.12 4.30 1.29
N CYS A 174 21.22 5.05 1.17
CA CYS A 174 21.28 6.45 1.61
C CYS A 174 20.29 7.32 0.83
N PHE A 175 20.12 7.08 -0.46
CA PHE A 175 19.14 7.78 -1.30
C PHE A 175 17.71 7.54 -0.82
N VAL A 176 17.30 6.28 -0.60
CA VAL A 176 15.98 5.95 -0.09
C VAL A 176 15.73 6.58 1.29
N SER A 177 16.71 6.48 2.19
CA SER A 177 16.65 7.12 3.51
C SER A 177 16.53 8.65 3.43
N TRP A 178 17.25 9.27 2.51
CA TRP A 178 17.18 10.71 2.28
C TRP A 178 15.79 11.13 1.77
N CYS A 179 15.22 10.39 0.81
CA CYS A 179 13.85 10.62 0.33
C CYS A 179 12.84 10.49 1.46
N ALA A 180 12.94 9.43 2.27
CA ALA A 180 12.09 9.21 3.43
C ALA A 180 12.21 10.34 4.47
N ASN A 181 13.43 10.83 4.72
CA ASN A 181 13.65 11.98 5.60
C ASN A 181 12.99 13.27 5.10
N LYS A 182 13.05 13.52 3.77
CA LYS A 182 12.41 14.70 3.16
C LYS A 182 10.90 14.69 3.31
N CYS A 183 10.31 13.51 3.42
CA CYS A 183 8.88 13.32 3.67
C CYS A 183 8.51 13.25 5.17
N GLY A 184 9.49 13.28 6.09
CA GLY A 184 9.25 13.09 7.53
C GLY A 184 9.02 11.64 7.95
N TYR A 185 9.23 10.68 7.05
CA TYR A 185 8.88 9.25 7.27
C TYR A 185 9.86 8.52 8.17
N ILE A 186 11.06 9.06 8.39
CA ILE A 186 11.99 8.53 9.38
C ILE A 186 11.51 8.87 10.79
N ASP A 187 11.16 10.13 11.02
CA ASP A 187 10.73 10.60 12.36
C ASP A 187 9.39 10.00 12.78
N SER A 188 8.51 9.74 11.82
CA SER A 188 7.22 9.07 12.04
C SER A 188 7.33 7.53 12.13
N GLY A 189 8.50 6.95 11.85
CA GLY A 189 8.72 5.50 11.90
C GLY A 189 8.09 4.72 10.74
N ILE A 190 7.69 5.39 9.66
CA ILE A 190 7.08 4.77 8.46
C ILE A 190 8.15 4.06 7.62
N ILE A 191 9.33 4.67 7.47
CA ILE A 191 10.49 4.11 6.76
C ILE A 191 11.73 4.29 7.64
N PRO A 192 12.60 3.28 7.80
CA PRO A 192 13.78 3.40 8.63
C PRO A 192 14.84 4.31 7.99
N LYS A 193 15.76 4.84 8.81
CA LYS A 193 17.03 5.37 8.34
C LYS A 193 18.02 4.21 8.22
N PHE A 194 18.41 3.85 6.99
CA PHE A 194 19.35 2.75 6.72
C PHE A 194 20.34 3.12 5.62
N SER A 195 21.55 2.55 5.67
CA SER A 195 22.61 2.69 4.66
C SER A 195 23.04 1.36 4.06
N GLY A 196 22.58 0.23 4.62
CA GLY A 196 22.77 -1.11 4.08
C GLY A 196 21.43 -1.72 3.72
N CYS A 197 21.34 -2.35 2.53
CA CYS A 197 20.09 -2.90 2.01
C CYS A 197 19.53 -4.00 2.91
N ILE A 198 20.39 -4.89 3.45
CA ILE A 198 20.00 -5.95 4.40
C ILE A 198 19.28 -5.39 5.61
N ASN A 199 19.80 -4.29 6.20
CA ASN A 199 19.17 -3.64 7.36
C ASN A 199 17.76 -3.11 7.03
N GLY A 200 17.55 -2.62 5.79
CA GLY A 200 16.23 -2.21 5.31
C GLY A 200 15.26 -3.38 5.21
N VAL A 201 15.71 -4.51 4.62
CA VAL A 201 14.92 -5.74 4.51
C VAL A 201 14.52 -6.25 5.89
N ASP A 202 15.49 -6.37 6.81
CA ASP A 202 15.23 -6.88 8.17
C ASP A 202 14.23 -6.00 8.92
N TRP A 203 14.36 -4.67 8.79
CA TRP A 203 13.43 -3.74 9.43
C TRP A 203 11.98 -3.94 8.97
N PHE A 204 11.74 -4.16 7.67
CA PHE A 204 10.40 -4.42 7.15
C PHE A 204 9.91 -5.83 7.53
N LYS A 205 10.77 -6.85 7.51
CA LYS A 205 10.43 -8.21 7.94
C LYS A 205 10.04 -8.29 9.41
N ASP A 206 10.79 -7.61 10.29
CA ASP A 206 10.53 -7.57 11.73
C ASP A 206 9.19 -6.92 12.10
N ARG A 207 8.55 -6.24 11.15
CA ARG A 207 7.26 -5.53 11.32
C ARG A 207 6.13 -6.16 10.53
N ASP A 208 6.33 -7.35 9.96
CA ASP A 208 5.37 -7.98 9.05
C ASP A 208 4.98 -7.07 7.86
N GLN A 209 5.89 -6.20 7.43
CA GLN A 209 5.75 -5.23 6.34
C GLN A 209 6.56 -5.64 5.10
N TRP A 210 6.68 -6.94 4.85
CA TRP A 210 7.47 -7.49 3.75
C TRP A 210 6.66 -8.43 2.88
N ILE A 211 6.88 -8.35 1.56
CA ILE A 211 6.29 -9.29 0.61
C ILE A 211 7.28 -9.66 -0.50
N GLY A 212 7.18 -10.88 -1.01
CA GLY A 212 8.06 -11.40 -2.06
C GLY A 212 7.80 -10.81 -3.45
N ASN A 213 8.68 -11.16 -4.39
CA ASN A 213 8.79 -10.58 -5.72
C ASN A 213 7.60 -10.82 -6.67
N SER A 214 6.78 -11.85 -6.44
CA SER A 214 5.62 -12.17 -7.28
C SER A 214 4.42 -11.23 -7.06
N PHE A 215 4.50 -10.37 -6.05
CA PHE A 215 3.48 -9.38 -5.74
C PHE A 215 3.52 -8.21 -6.73
N GLU A 216 2.34 -7.69 -7.10
CA GLU A 216 2.23 -6.45 -7.86
C GLU A 216 2.31 -5.25 -6.92
N PRO A 217 3.44 -4.50 -6.89
CA PRO A 217 3.63 -3.45 -5.90
C PRO A 217 2.81 -2.19 -6.23
N SER A 218 2.64 -1.34 -5.21
CA SER A 218 2.05 0.00 -5.35
C SER A 218 3.13 1.09 -5.31
N PRO A 219 2.87 2.29 -5.86
CA PRO A 219 3.76 3.44 -5.73
C PRO A 219 4.13 3.71 -4.27
N GLY A 220 5.38 4.10 -4.05
CA GLY A 220 5.93 4.36 -2.71
C GLY A 220 6.47 3.13 -1.98
N MET A 221 6.13 1.90 -2.39
CA MET A 221 6.78 0.71 -1.82
C MET A 221 8.28 0.74 -2.07
N ILE A 222 9.05 0.14 -1.16
CA ILE A 222 10.50 0.06 -1.24
C ILE A 222 10.86 -1.29 -1.85
N ILE A 223 11.48 -1.27 -3.03
CA ILE A 223 11.89 -2.48 -3.76
C ILE A 223 13.33 -2.83 -3.45
N PHE A 224 13.59 -4.11 -3.18
CA PHE A 224 14.92 -4.64 -2.90
C PHE A 224 15.30 -5.68 -3.93
N PHE A 225 16.59 -5.71 -4.27
CA PHE A 225 17.14 -6.60 -5.27
C PHE A 225 18.28 -7.43 -4.68
N ASP A 226 18.40 -8.66 -5.13
CA ASP A 226 19.47 -9.59 -4.92
C ASP A 226 20.03 -9.88 -6.33
N TRP A 227 21.13 -9.19 -6.68
CA TRP A 227 21.69 -9.27 -8.01
C TRP A 227 22.45 -10.59 -8.23
N ASP A 228 22.48 -11.06 -9.46
CA ASP A 228 23.34 -12.18 -9.87
C ASP A 228 24.74 -11.63 -10.21
N ASP A 229 25.44 -11.21 -9.17
CA ASP A 229 26.79 -10.62 -9.24
C ASP A 229 27.89 -11.60 -8.76
N GLU A 230 29.02 -11.12 -8.21
CA GLU A 230 30.15 -11.98 -7.81
C GLU A 230 29.80 -12.97 -6.70
N ASP A 231 28.89 -12.59 -5.78
CA ASP A 231 28.42 -13.43 -4.67
C ASP A 231 27.22 -14.31 -5.08
N GLY A 232 26.65 -14.06 -6.28
CA GLY A 232 25.44 -14.71 -6.80
C GLY A 232 24.19 -14.28 -6.04
N GLN A 233 23.07 -14.95 -6.28
CA GLN A 233 21.83 -14.72 -5.53
C GLN A 233 21.88 -15.49 -4.20
N ASP A 234 22.36 -14.84 -3.14
CA ASP A 234 22.58 -15.43 -1.82
C ASP A 234 21.41 -15.22 -0.84
N GLY A 235 20.36 -14.53 -1.27
CA GLY A 235 19.17 -14.18 -0.46
C GLY A 235 19.34 -12.90 0.34
N ASN A 236 20.44 -12.17 0.18
CA ASN A 236 20.69 -10.87 0.76
C ASN A 236 20.42 -9.75 -0.27
N ALA A 237 20.05 -8.58 0.20
CA ALA A 237 19.77 -7.46 -0.71
C ALA A 237 21.05 -6.65 -0.99
N ASP A 238 21.37 -6.49 -2.28
CA ASP A 238 22.51 -5.69 -2.77
C ASP A 238 22.08 -4.27 -3.14
N HIS A 239 20.83 -4.12 -3.53
CA HIS A 239 20.32 -2.86 -4.06
C HIS A 239 18.91 -2.56 -3.59
N VAL A 240 18.55 -1.25 -3.62
CA VAL A 240 17.25 -0.77 -3.17
C VAL A 240 16.82 0.44 -4.00
N GLY A 241 15.50 0.53 -4.24
CA GLY A 241 14.87 1.65 -4.91
C GLY A 241 13.48 1.94 -4.35
N ILE A 242 12.82 2.91 -4.98
CA ILE A 242 11.44 3.30 -4.67
C ILE A 242 10.58 2.94 -5.87
N VAL A 243 9.46 2.24 -5.65
CA VAL A 243 8.48 1.94 -6.69
C VAL A 243 7.81 3.24 -7.12
N GLU A 244 7.92 3.58 -8.40
CA GLU A 244 7.30 4.77 -8.98
C GLU A 244 5.88 4.48 -9.46
N LYS A 245 5.70 3.40 -10.20
CA LYS A 245 4.39 2.96 -10.73
C LYS A 245 4.47 1.52 -11.22
N VAL A 246 3.30 0.95 -11.47
CA VAL A 246 3.15 -0.31 -12.22
C VAL A 246 2.33 -0.05 -13.47
N GLU A 247 2.79 -0.57 -14.60
CA GLU A 247 2.11 -0.41 -15.88
C GLU A 247 2.48 -1.57 -16.81
N ASN A 248 1.47 -2.19 -17.44
CA ASN A 248 1.66 -3.26 -18.42
C ASN A 248 2.52 -4.46 -17.91
N GLY A 249 2.31 -4.87 -16.65
CA GLY A 249 3.05 -5.99 -16.02
C GLY A 249 4.51 -5.66 -15.68
N ARG A 250 4.87 -4.38 -15.65
CA ARG A 250 6.19 -3.89 -15.26
C ARG A 250 6.10 -2.96 -14.07
N VAL A 251 7.03 -3.13 -13.15
CA VAL A 251 7.29 -2.18 -12.08
C VAL A 251 8.34 -1.17 -12.58
N TYR A 252 8.02 0.10 -12.46
CA TYR A 252 8.93 1.23 -12.69
C TYR A 252 9.46 1.71 -11.34
N THR A 253 10.75 1.99 -11.28
CA THR A 253 11.46 2.35 -10.05
C THR A 253 12.27 3.61 -10.24
N ILE A 254 12.55 4.30 -9.13
CA ILE A 254 13.55 5.36 -9.06
C ILE A 254 14.63 4.87 -8.10
N GLU A 255 15.85 4.80 -8.58
CA GLU A 255 16.96 4.16 -7.88
C GLU A 255 18.16 5.10 -7.80
N GLY A 256 18.73 5.21 -6.61
CA GLY A 256 20.03 5.83 -6.41
C GLY A 256 21.16 4.87 -6.70
N ASN A 257 22.33 5.39 -7.06
CA ASN A 257 23.55 4.62 -7.30
C ASN A 257 23.49 3.63 -8.49
N THR A 258 22.53 3.78 -9.38
CA THR A 258 22.48 2.98 -10.60
C THR A 258 23.45 3.55 -11.62
N SER A 259 24.61 2.92 -11.83
CA SER A 259 25.74 3.45 -12.59
C SER A 259 26.11 4.86 -12.07
N ASP A 260 26.29 4.96 -10.77
CA ASP A 260 26.66 6.18 -10.02
C ASP A 260 25.67 7.38 -10.22
N SER A 261 24.42 7.08 -10.54
CA SER A 261 23.40 8.12 -10.81
C SER A 261 22.05 7.74 -10.22
N CYS A 262 21.22 8.76 -9.96
CA CYS A 262 19.79 8.56 -9.71
C CYS A 262 19.05 8.37 -11.02
N ARG A 263 18.40 7.23 -11.23
CA ARG A 263 17.77 6.86 -12.50
C ARG A 263 16.43 6.18 -12.32
N GLN A 264 15.59 6.34 -13.35
CA GLN A 264 14.42 5.51 -13.53
C GLN A 264 14.81 4.19 -14.18
N ARG A 265 14.24 3.08 -13.67
CA ARG A 265 14.39 1.72 -14.20
C ARG A 265 13.03 1.05 -14.35
N SER A 266 13.00 -0.11 -14.99
CA SER A 266 11.79 -0.92 -15.01
C SER A 266 12.12 -2.40 -15.16
N TYR A 267 11.35 -3.23 -14.45
CA TYR A 267 11.49 -4.68 -14.39
C TYR A 267 10.15 -5.35 -14.65
N LEU A 268 10.13 -6.61 -15.07
CA LEU A 268 8.91 -7.40 -15.07
C LEU A 268 8.51 -7.69 -13.62
N ILE A 269 7.22 -7.72 -13.33
CA ILE A 269 6.73 -8.23 -12.04
C ILE A 269 7.17 -9.69 -11.94
N GLY A 270 7.71 -10.08 -10.77
CA GLY A 270 8.29 -11.41 -10.57
C GLY A 270 9.66 -11.61 -11.22
N TYR A 271 10.34 -10.53 -11.65
CA TYR A 271 11.72 -10.64 -12.13
C TYR A 271 12.60 -11.28 -11.06
N TYR A 272 13.37 -12.29 -11.45
CA TYR A 272 14.04 -13.21 -10.52
C TYR A 272 15.07 -12.55 -9.59
N GLN A 273 15.61 -11.39 -9.95
CA GLN A 273 16.53 -10.62 -9.10
C GLN A 273 15.82 -9.61 -8.19
N ILE A 274 14.51 -9.49 -8.25
CA ILE A 274 13.76 -8.76 -7.21
C ILE A 274 13.65 -9.70 -6.00
N LEU A 275 14.23 -9.30 -4.87
CA LEU A 275 14.13 -10.04 -3.62
C LEU A 275 12.72 -9.91 -3.01
N GLY A 276 12.18 -8.71 -3.06
CA GLY A 276 10.84 -8.40 -2.56
C GLY A 276 10.63 -6.91 -2.31
N TYR A 277 9.55 -6.61 -1.57
CA TYR A 277 9.11 -5.26 -1.32
C TYR A 277 8.87 -5.01 0.17
N GLY A 278 9.42 -3.91 0.69
CA GLY A 278 9.00 -3.31 1.94
C GLY A 278 7.71 -2.52 1.74
N ILE A 279 6.76 -2.67 2.64
CA ILE A 279 5.42 -2.04 2.59
C ILE A 279 5.35 -0.98 3.69
N PRO A 280 5.69 0.30 3.42
CA PRO A 280 5.56 1.35 4.41
C PRO A 280 4.09 1.55 4.81
N ASN A 281 3.85 1.83 6.07
CA ASN A 281 2.52 2.11 6.59
C ASN A 281 2.26 3.62 6.55
N TYR A 282 2.01 4.12 5.33
CA TYR A 282 1.72 5.52 5.06
C TYR A 282 0.44 6.02 5.73
#